data_234e9adfca72adb8efe8c80cac792292
#
_entry.id   234e9adfca72adb8efe8c80cac792292
#
_cell.length_a   1.000
_cell.length_b   1.000
_cell.length_c   1.000
_cell.angle_alpha   90.00
_cell.angle_beta   90.00
_cell.angle_gamma   90.00
#
_symmetry.space_group_name_H-M   'P 1'
#
loop_
_entity.id
_entity.type
_entity.pdbx_description
1 polymer ?
#
loop_
_entity_poly.entity_id
_entity_poly.type
_entity_poly.pdbx_seq_one_letter_code
_entity_poly.pdbx_strand_id
1 'polypeptide(L)' 'MTELQNYIDGYGFGISVKELASRAYNHMAAKGHKVCIVNDRYLDVDGTTYLFSKSRKHGRWIAKAI' A
#
# COMPACT_ATOMS: atom_id res chain seq x y z
N MET A 1 -8.77 -1.59 -3.32
CA MET A 1 -8.89 -2.77 -2.45
C MET A 1 -9.03 -2.34 -1.01
N THR A 2 -10.14 -2.71 -0.39
CA THR A 2 -10.47 -2.22 0.97
C THR A 2 -9.50 -2.73 2.04
N GLU A 3 -9.10 -3.99 1.96
CA GLU A 3 -8.18 -4.57 2.96
C GLU A 3 -6.82 -3.87 2.94
N LEU A 4 -6.29 -3.61 1.76
CA LEU A 4 -5.02 -2.88 1.62
C LEU A 4 -5.13 -1.47 2.19
N GLN A 5 -6.19 -0.76 1.83
CA GLN A 5 -6.41 0.60 2.31
C GLN A 5 -6.57 0.62 3.83
N ASN A 6 -7.31 -0.31 4.39
CA ASN A 6 -7.50 -0.39 5.85
C ASN A 6 -6.17 -0.63 6.56
N TYR A 7 -5.30 -1.45 5.98
CA TYR A 7 -4.00 -1.70 6.58
C TYR A 7 -3.14 -0.44 6.59
N ILE A 8 -3.03 0.25 5.46
CA ILE A 8 -2.17 1.43 5.38
C ILE A 8 -2.75 2.64 6.11
N ASP A 9 -4.05 2.66 6.38
CA ASP A 9 -4.68 3.73 7.17
C ASP A 9 -4.12 3.80 8.59
N GLY A 10 -3.52 2.73 9.09
CA GLY A 10 -2.89 2.71 10.41
C GLY A 10 -1.56 3.44 10.48
N TYR A 11 -1.01 3.86 9.35
CA TYR A 11 0.28 4.53 9.29
C TYR A 11 0.12 6.02 9.02
N GLY A 12 0.85 6.84 9.81
CA GLY A 12 0.93 8.27 9.55
C GLY A 12 2.04 8.58 8.55
N PHE A 13 2.33 9.86 8.39
CA PHE A 13 3.34 10.31 7.41
C PHE A 13 4.79 10.19 7.93
N GLY A 14 4.99 9.60 9.11
CA GLY A 14 6.33 9.35 9.65
C GLY A 14 7.04 8.15 9.02
N ILE A 15 6.38 7.45 8.12
CA ILE A 15 6.95 6.30 7.41
C ILE A 15 7.20 6.69 5.95
N SER A 16 8.31 6.20 5.38
CA SER A 16 8.58 6.45 3.96
C SER A 16 7.66 5.58 3.09
N VAL A 17 7.45 6.00 1.83
CA VAL A 17 6.62 5.23 0.91
C VAL A 17 7.24 3.85 0.64
N LYS A 18 8.56 3.76 0.58
CA LYS A 18 9.26 2.50 0.39
C LYS A 18 9.00 1.54 1.54
N GLU A 19 9.10 2.04 2.77
CA GLU A 19 8.84 1.24 3.97
C GLU A 19 7.38 0.81 4.02
N LEU A 20 6.46 1.72 3.69
CA LEU A 20 5.04 1.42 3.67
C LEU A 20 4.72 0.31 2.66
N ALA A 21 5.28 0.41 1.46
CA ALA A 21 5.08 -0.61 0.42
C ALA A 21 5.61 -1.98 0.88
N SER A 22 6.76 -2.00 1.55
CA SER A 22 7.35 -3.22 2.07
C SER A 22 6.46 -3.87 3.13
N ARG A 23 5.93 -3.08 4.06
CA ARG A 23 5.06 -3.58 5.11
C ARG A 23 3.73 -4.06 4.53
N ALA A 24 3.18 -3.33 3.56
CA ALA A 24 1.95 -3.74 2.88
C ALA A 24 2.15 -5.05 2.12
N TYR A 25 3.29 -5.20 1.45
CA TYR A 25 3.65 -6.44 0.78
C TYR A 25 3.61 -7.63 1.75
N ASN A 26 4.28 -7.50 2.89
CA ASN A 26 4.34 -8.57 3.87
C ASN A 26 2.96 -8.89 4.43
N HIS A 27 2.16 -7.87 4.72
CA HIS A 27 0.82 -8.05 5.27
C HIS A 27 -0.09 -8.78 4.29
N MET A 28 -0.11 -8.34 3.04
CA MET A 28 -0.99 -8.94 2.03
C MET A 28 -0.54 -10.35 1.65
N ALA A 29 0.77 -10.59 1.60
CA ALA A 29 1.30 -11.93 1.34
C ALA A 29 0.90 -12.89 2.46
N ALA A 30 0.94 -12.45 3.72
CA ALA A 30 0.54 -13.26 4.86
C ALA A 30 -0.95 -13.60 4.84
N LYS A 31 -1.74 -12.78 4.16
CA LYS A 31 -3.18 -13.03 3.99
C LYS A 31 -3.51 -13.91 2.78
N GLY A 32 -2.50 -14.38 2.06
CA GLY A 32 -2.69 -15.27 0.94
C GLY A 32 -2.87 -14.60 -0.42
N HIS A 33 -2.69 -13.28 -0.50
CA HIS A 33 -2.75 -12.57 -1.78
C HIS A 33 -1.47 -12.76 -2.58
N LYS A 34 -1.58 -12.72 -3.90
CA LYS A 34 -0.40 -12.68 -4.77
C LYS A 34 0.06 -11.24 -4.84
N VAL A 35 1.24 -10.97 -4.30
CA VAL A 35 1.77 -9.61 -4.25
C VAL A 35 3.13 -9.55 -4.92
N CYS A 36 3.41 -8.40 -5.54
CA CYS A 36 4.67 -8.13 -6.20
C CYS A 36 4.99 -6.66 -6.05
N ILE A 37 6.22 -6.35 -5.64
CA ILE A 37 6.67 -4.97 -5.57
C ILE A 37 7.16 -4.58 -6.96
N VAL A 38 6.47 -3.61 -7.58
CA VAL A 38 6.85 -3.12 -8.91
C VAL A 38 7.99 -2.10 -8.78
N ASN A 39 7.84 -1.17 -7.84
CA ASN A 39 8.90 -0.23 -7.45
C ASN A 39 8.56 0.37 -6.08
N ASP A 40 9.28 1.42 -5.66
CA ASP A 40 9.13 1.99 -4.31
C ASP A 40 7.73 2.53 -4.01
N ARG A 41 6.92 2.81 -5.03
CA ARG A 41 5.60 3.42 -4.85
C ARG A 41 4.45 2.55 -5.34
N TYR A 42 4.74 1.45 -6.02
CA TYR A 42 3.72 0.63 -6.66
C TYR A 42 3.76 -0.78 -6.11
N LEU A 43 2.59 -1.28 -5.77
CA LEU A 43 2.42 -2.66 -5.31
C LEU A 43 1.35 -3.33 -6.16
N ASP A 44 1.68 -4.49 -6.72
CA ASP A 44 0.72 -5.30 -7.44
C ASP A 44 0.11 -6.31 -6.47
N VAL A 45 -1.21 -6.30 -6.36
CA VAL A 45 -1.94 -7.24 -5.51
C VAL A 45 -3.00 -7.92 -6.38
N ASP A 46 -2.88 -9.23 -6.52
CA ASP A 46 -3.81 -10.06 -7.29
C ASP A 46 -4.04 -9.54 -8.72
N GLY A 47 -2.99 -9.01 -9.34
CA GLY A 47 -3.05 -8.52 -10.71
C GLY A 47 -3.46 -7.06 -10.86
N THR A 48 -3.75 -6.37 -9.78
CA THR A 48 -4.07 -4.94 -9.79
C THR A 48 -2.92 -4.15 -9.21
N THR A 49 -2.44 -3.15 -9.95
CA THR A 49 -1.35 -2.30 -9.49
C THR A 49 -1.91 -1.10 -8.71
N TYR A 50 -1.36 -0.88 -7.53
CA TYR A 50 -1.75 0.22 -6.65
C TYR A 50 -0.60 1.19 -6.49
N LEU A 51 -0.91 2.49 -6.60
CA LEU A 51 0.03 3.57 -6.33
C LEU A 51 -0.22 4.09 -4.93
N PHE A 52 0.84 4.15 -4.11
CA PHE A 52 0.76 4.75 -2.78
C PHE A 52 1.08 6.24 -2.87
N SER A 53 0.21 7.06 -2.34
CA SER A 53 0.41 8.50 -2.31
C SER A 53 -0.09 9.08 -1.00
N LYS A 54 0.49 10.23 -0.62
CA LYS A 54 0.04 10.94 0.58
C LYS A 54 -1.16 11.81 0.23
N SER A 55 -2.23 11.68 1.01
CA SER A 55 -3.37 12.56 0.90
C SER A 55 -3.34 13.55 2.06
N ARG A 56 -2.87 14.77 1.80
CA ARG A 56 -2.84 15.81 2.84
C ARG A 56 -4.24 16.22 3.26
N LYS A 57 -5.18 16.15 2.33
CA LYS A 57 -6.58 16.48 2.62
C LYS A 57 -7.18 15.55 3.66
N HIS A 58 -6.83 14.26 3.59
CA HIS A 58 -7.36 13.25 4.51
C HIS A 58 -6.38 12.89 5.63
N GLY A 59 -5.15 13.40 5.57
CA GLY A 59 -4.12 13.11 6.56
C GLY A 59 -3.67 11.66 6.59
N ARG A 60 -3.74 10.97 5.46
CA ARG A 60 -3.42 9.54 5.40
C ARG A 60 -2.84 9.13 4.05
N TRP A 61 -2.28 7.94 4.02
CA TRP A 61 -1.83 7.31 2.78
C TRP A 61 -3.03 6.75 2.02
N ILE A 62 -2.96 6.85 0.70
CA ILE A 62 -3.99 6.32 -0.20
C ILE A 62 -3.34 5.31 -1.14
N ALA A 63 -3.94 4.13 -1.28
CA ALA A 63 -3.57 3.16 -2.30
C ALA A 63 -4.59 3.25 -3.42
N LYS A 64 -4.16 3.79 -4.56
CA LYS A 64 -5.04 4.02 -5.70
C LYS A 64 -4.73 3.03 -6.81
N ALA A 65 -5.74 2.30 -7.28
CA ALA A 65 -5.60 1.41 -8.43
C ALA A 65 -5.36 2.21 -9.71
N ILE A 66 -4.38 1.78 -10.49
CA ILE A 66 -4.03 2.45 -11.75
C ILE A 66 -4.19 1.52 -12.94
#